data_fdfc1e68f409118a74ca6d026f440056
#
_entry.id   fdfc1e68f409118a74ca6d026f440056
#
_cell.length_a   1.000
_cell.length_b   1.000
_cell.length_c   1.000
_cell.angle_alpha   90.00
_cell.angle_beta   90.00
_cell.angle_gamma   90.00
#
_symmetry.space_group_name_H-M   'P 1'
#
loop_
_entity.id
_entity.type
_entity.pdbx_description
1 polymer ?
#
loop_
_entity_poly.entity_id
_entity_poly.type
_entity_poly.pdbx_seq_one_letter_code
_entity_poly.pdbx_strand_id
1 'polypeptide(L)'
;MSLAGTLMPTGNLNRINSVDTIRGVALCGILLMNITGFGLPHAYLDPTVSGGATGSNLAVWWTNSIFFEGTMRGMFTMLFGAGIILFTGRSTESINGVSVTDAYFRRILWLFLFGIIHCYILLWHGEILYTYAIVGMFAFTFRHWKPRRLIICAIVLLLFATAWNVRDYFNEKNAFDLARATQQKKEQGP
;
A
#
# COMPACT_ATOMS: atom_id res chain seq x y z
N MET A 1 8.76 -25.94 -42.55
CA MET A 1 8.36 -24.56 -42.25
C MET A 1 8.24 -24.42 -40.75
N SER A 2 9.31 -23.93 -40.12
CA SER A 2 9.41 -23.80 -38.67
C SER A 2 9.01 -22.37 -38.28
N LEU A 3 7.94 -22.25 -37.48
CA LEU A 3 7.57 -21.00 -36.79
C LEU A 3 7.59 -21.26 -35.28
N ALA A 4 8.74 -21.70 -34.79
CA ALA A 4 9.05 -21.55 -33.37
C ALA A 4 9.67 -20.16 -33.16
N GLY A 5 8.85 -19.13 -33.12
CA GLY A 5 9.24 -17.83 -32.60
C GLY A 5 9.58 -18.00 -31.14
N THR A 6 10.85 -18.23 -30.86
CA THR A 6 11.42 -18.23 -29.51
C THR A 6 11.09 -16.90 -28.87
N LEU A 7 10.20 -16.90 -27.87
CA LEU A 7 9.98 -15.75 -26.99
C LEU A 7 11.30 -15.48 -26.26
N MET A 8 12.15 -14.66 -26.85
CA MET A 8 13.35 -14.16 -26.16
C MET A 8 12.89 -13.39 -24.93
N PRO A 9 13.37 -13.74 -23.72
CA PRO A 9 13.13 -12.92 -22.55
C PRO A 9 13.64 -11.51 -22.88
N THR A 10 12.84 -10.51 -22.59
CA THR A 10 13.19 -9.09 -22.76
C THR A 10 14.59 -8.88 -22.23
N GLY A 11 15.53 -8.62 -23.15
CA GLY A 11 16.98 -8.63 -22.88
C GLY A 11 17.36 -7.72 -21.71
N ASN A 12 18.37 -8.15 -20.99
CA ASN A 12 19.00 -7.53 -19.81
C ASN A 12 19.48 -6.07 -19.97
N LEU A 13 19.24 -5.42 -21.09
CA LEU A 13 19.88 -4.16 -21.45
C LEU A 13 19.38 -2.92 -20.70
N ASN A 14 18.28 -3.03 -19.90
CA ASN A 14 17.76 -1.86 -19.17
C ASN A 14 17.08 -2.22 -17.84
N ARG A 15 17.42 -3.35 -17.24
CA ARG A 15 16.91 -3.72 -15.93
C ARG A 15 17.70 -3.00 -14.84
N ILE A 16 17.01 -2.22 -14.01
CA ILE A 16 17.65 -1.52 -12.88
C ILE A 16 17.61 -2.47 -11.68
N ASN A 17 18.66 -3.28 -11.54
CA ASN A 17 18.75 -4.29 -10.47
C ASN A 17 18.53 -3.71 -9.07
N SER A 18 19.00 -2.48 -8.81
CA SER A 18 18.78 -1.81 -7.52
C SER A 18 17.30 -1.63 -7.18
N VAL A 19 16.46 -1.27 -8.16
CA VAL A 19 15.01 -1.10 -7.95
C VAL A 19 14.35 -2.44 -7.63
N ASP A 20 14.75 -3.50 -8.32
CA ASP A 20 14.22 -4.85 -8.07
C ASP A 20 14.65 -5.38 -6.69
N THR A 21 15.90 -5.12 -6.28
CA THR A 21 16.39 -5.47 -4.94
C THR A 21 15.62 -4.74 -3.85
N ILE A 22 15.44 -3.42 -3.97
CA ILE A 22 14.69 -2.62 -3.00
C ILE A 22 13.23 -3.08 -2.94
N ARG A 23 12.63 -3.45 -4.07
CA ARG A 23 11.28 -4.01 -4.12
C ARG A 23 11.20 -5.35 -3.38
N GLY A 24 12.19 -6.22 -3.53
CA GLY A 24 12.30 -7.47 -2.78
C GLY A 24 12.37 -7.23 -1.28
N VAL A 25 13.21 -6.30 -0.83
CA VAL A 25 13.31 -5.92 0.59
C VAL A 25 11.99 -5.36 1.11
N ALA A 26 11.33 -4.49 0.34
CA ALA A 26 10.03 -3.93 0.71
C ALA A 26 8.96 -5.03 0.87
N LEU A 27 8.93 -6.03 -0.01
CA LEU A 27 8.00 -7.16 0.09
C LEU A 27 8.26 -8.01 1.35
N CYS A 28 9.52 -8.29 1.67
CA CYS A 28 9.87 -8.98 2.90
C CYS A 28 9.44 -8.18 4.15
N GLY A 29 9.65 -6.87 4.14
CA GLY A 29 9.21 -6.00 5.23
C GLY A 29 7.69 -5.95 5.37
N ILE A 30 6.94 -5.93 4.26
CA ILE A 30 5.48 -6.02 4.26
C ILE A 30 5.00 -7.35 4.83
N LEU A 31 5.67 -8.46 4.52
CA LEU A 31 5.38 -9.76 5.13
C LEU A 31 5.58 -9.72 6.64
N LEU A 32 6.70 -9.18 7.13
CA LEU A 32 7.00 -9.07 8.56
C LEU A 32 5.97 -8.22 9.30
N MET A 33 5.51 -7.11 8.73
CA MET A 33 4.48 -6.29 9.36
C MET A 33 3.10 -6.97 9.39
N ASN A 34 2.77 -7.77 8.39
CA ASN A 34 1.45 -8.41 8.28
C ASN A 34 1.38 -9.78 8.97
N ILE A 35 2.52 -10.42 9.30
CA ILE A 35 2.55 -11.79 9.81
C ILE A 35 1.76 -11.94 11.12
N THR A 36 1.80 -10.94 11.99
CA THR A 36 1.01 -10.91 13.21
C THR A 36 -0.48 -10.88 12.89
N GLY A 37 -0.90 -10.09 11.90
CA GLY A 37 -2.28 -9.98 11.47
C GLY A 37 -2.87 -11.25 10.87
N PHE A 38 -2.03 -12.15 10.31
CA PHE A 38 -2.51 -13.43 9.77
C PHE A 38 -2.98 -14.40 10.84
N GLY A 39 -2.32 -14.42 12.00
CA GLY A 39 -2.67 -15.32 13.10
C GLY A 39 -3.43 -14.67 14.25
N LEU A 40 -3.16 -13.39 14.49
CA LEU A 40 -3.65 -12.63 15.63
C LEU A 40 -4.08 -11.22 15.19
N PRO A 41 -5.19 -11.07 14.45
CA PRO A 41 -5.57 -9.80 13.83
C PRO A 41 -5.76 -8.65 14.83
N HIS A 42 -6.23 -8.93 16.03
CA HIS A 42 -6.39 -7.91 17.07
C HIS A 42 -5.07 -7.48 17.70
N ALA A 43 -4.09 -8.39 17.81
CA ALA A 43 -2.76 -8.10 18.36
C ALA A 43 -1.89 -7.24 17.44
N TYR A 44 -2.28 -7.10 16.18
CA TYR A 44 -1.62 -6.17 15.26
C TYR A 44 -1.76 -4.71 15.72
N LEU A 45 -2.95 -4.33 16.19
CA LEU A 45 -3.24 -2.98 16.67
C LEU A 45 -2.95 -2.82 18.16
N ASP A 46 -3.23 -3.84 18.97
CA ASP A 46 -3.09 -3.81 20.42
C ASP A 46 -2.35 -5.05 20.93
N PRO A 47 -1.07 -4.91 21.33
CA PRO A 47 -0.28 -6.04 21.82
C PRO A 47 -0.81 -6.64 23.12
N THR A 48 -1.68 -5.94 23.86
CA THR A 48 -2.20 -6.43 25.16
C THR A 48 -3.17 -7.59 24.99
N VAL A 49 -3.85 -7.67 23.83
CA VAL A 49 -4.94 -8.64 23.58
C VAL A 49 -4.48 -10.10 23.58
N SER A 50 -3.22 -10.37 23.18
CA SER A 50 -2.71 -11.73 23.00
C SER A 50 -1.37 -11.98 23.69
N GLY A 51 -1.16 -11.35 24.85
CA GLY A 51 0.05 -11.54 25.64
C GLY A 51 1.33 -10.92 25.07
N GLY A 52 1.19 -10.03 24.09
CA GLY A 52 2.29 -9.34 23.43
C GLY A 52 2.82 -8.10 24.16
N ALA A 53 2.21 -7.74 25.31
CA ALA A 53 2.52 -6.51 26.04
C ALA A 53 3.74 -6.59 26.97
N THR A 54 4.42 -7.74 27.06
CA THR A 54 5.51 -7.94 28.01
C THR A 54 6.73 -8.63 27.36
N GLY A 55 7.90 -8.36 27.92
CA GLY A 55 9.15 -9.04 27.55
C GLY A 55 9.53 -8.88 26.09
N SER A 56 10.06 -9.95 25.49
CA SER A 56 10.51 -9.98 24.10
C SER A 56 9.39 -9.74 23.09
N ASN A 57 8.16 -10.13 23.40
CA ASN A 57 7.02 -9.94 22.52
C ASN A 57 6.73 -8.45 22.31
N LEU A 58 6.79 -7.66 23.36
CA LEU A 58 6.64 -6.20 23.27
C LEU A 58 7.77 -5.56 22.46
N ALA A 59 9.01 -6.01 22.64
CA ALA A 59 10.15 -5.51 21.87
C ALA A 59 9.98 -5.82 20.37
N VAL A 60 9.52 -7.01 20.00
CA VAL A 60 9.23 -7.39 18.61
C VAL A 60 8.08 -6.52 18.05
N TRP A 61 7.01 -6.32 18.81
CA TRP A 61 5.89 -5.48 18.38
C TRP A 61 6.35 -4.03 18.11
N TRP A 62 7.11 -3.42 19.01
CA TRP A 62 7.69 -2.09 18.83
C TRP A 62 8.60 -2.01 17.61
N THR A 63 9.49 -3.00 17.44
CA THR A 63 10.40 -3.06 16.31
C THR A 63 9.62 -3.13 15.00
N ASN A 64 8.59 -3.97 14.95
CA ASN A 64 7.73 -4.12 13.78
C ASN A 64 6.98 -2.82 13.45
N SER A 65 6.37 -2.18 14.45
CA SER A 65 5.59 -0.97 14.28
C SER A 65 6.46 0.23 13.86
N ILE A 66 7.66 0.39 14.43
CA ILE A 66 8.53 1.54 14.14
C ILE A 66 9.26 1.37 12.80
N PHE A 67 9.86 0.21 12.56
CA PHE A 67 10.78 0.03 11.42
C PHE A 67 10.10 -0.52 10.17
N PHE A 68 9.05 -1.30 10.31
CA PHE A 68 8.45 -2.00 9.17
C PHE A 68 7.11 -1.41 8.73
N GLU A 69 6.22 -1.06 9.63
CA GLU A 69 4.85 -0.69 9.24
C GLU A 69 4.79 0.51 8.29
N GLY A 70 5.13 1.70 8.74
CA GLY A 70 5.07 2.90 7.89
C GLY A 70 6.13 2.92 6.79
N THR A 71 7.37 2.51 7.13
CA THR A 71 8.53 2.59 6.24
C THR A 71 8.40 1.65 5.03
N MET A 72 8.04 0.38 5.25
CA MET A 72 7.96 -0.59 4.15
C MET A 72 6.77 -0.31 3.24
N ARG A 73 5.65 0.11 3.80
CA ARG A 73 4.47 0.53 3.04
C ARG A 73 4.77 1.77 2.20
N GLY A 74 5.43 2.77 2.77
CA GLY A 74 5.87 3.98 2.06
C GLY A 74 6.84 3.67 0.94
N MET A 75 7.85 2.83 1.21
CA MET A 75 8.84 2.40 0.22
C MET A 75 8.18 1.64 -0.94
N PHE A 76 7.26 0.74 -0.66
CA PHE A 76 6.51 0.00 -1.70
C PHE A 76 5.67 0.95 -2.56
N THR A 77 5.01 1.93 -1.95
CA THR A 77 4.22 2.95 -2.66
C THR A 77 5.10 3.79 -3.60
N MET A 78 6.27 4.23 -3.12
CA MET A 78 7.22 4.96 -3.95
C MET A 78 7.73 4.12 -5.13
N LEU A 79 8.04 2.83 -4.89
CA LEU A 79 8.46 1.90 -5.94
C LEU A 79 7.36 1.63 -6.96
N PHE A 80 6.11 1.58 -6.52
CA PHE A 80 4.95 1.47 -7.42
C PHE A 80 4.86 2.69 -8.34
N GLY A 81 4.94 3.90 -7.78
CA GLY A 81 4.94 5.14 -8.56
C GLY A 81 6.12 5.23 -9.54
N ALA A 82 7.35 4.90 -9.09
CA ALA A 82 8.51 4.81 -9.95
C ALA A 82 8.32 3.78 -11.07
N GLY A 83 7.69 2.64 -10.76
CA GLY A 83 7.35 1.61 -11.73
C GLY A 83 6.43 2.10 -12.85
N ILE A 84 5.48 2.98 -12.56
CA ILE A 84 4.60 3.59 -13.57
C ILE A 84 5.44 4.42 -14.56
N ILE A 85 6.31 5.29 -14.05
CA ILE A 85 7.16 6.14 -14.88
C ILE A 85 8.15 5.31 -15.70
N LEU A 86 8.82 4.34 -15.08
CA LEU A 86 9.77 3.47 -15.76
C LEU A 86 9.11 2.61 -16.85
N PHE A 87 7.91 2.12 -16.60
CA PHE A 87 7.18 1.31 -17.57
C PHE A 87 6.68 2.14 -18.74
N THR A 88 6.11 3.31 -18.47
CA THR A 88 5.52 4.18 -19.51
C THR A 88 6.54 5.06 -20.23
N GLY A 89 7.71 5.33 -19.64
CA GLY A 89 8.78 6.11 -20.23
C GLY A 89 9.70 5.33 -21.17
N ARG A 90 9.62 3.98 -21.17
CA ARG A 90 10.58 3.13 -21.89
C ARG A 90 10.39 3.01 -23.40
N SER A 91 9.25 3.34 -23.96
CA SER A 91 9.13 3.36 -25.41
C SER A 91 7.90 4.10 -25.92
N THR A 92 8.13 4.84 -26.97
CA THR A 92 7.18 5.23 -28.01
C THR A 92 6.89 4.06 -28.96
N GLU A 93 7.63 2.96 -28.85
CA GLU A 93 7.52 1.78 -29.73
C GLU A 93 6.63 0.72 -29.07
N SER A 94 5.80 0.11 -29.88
CA SER A 94 4.92 -0.99 -29.46
C SER A 94 5.75 -2.19 -28.96
N ILE A 95 5.45 -2.67 -27.77
CA ILE A 95 6.00 -3.92 -27.25
C ILE A 95 5.23 -5.07 -27.91
N ASN A 96 5.87 -5.79 -28.83
CA ASN A 96 5.25 -6.89 -29.60
C ASN A 96 3.92 -6.51 -30.30
N GLY A 97 3.83 -5.30 -30.87
CA GLY A 97 2.63 -4.83 -31.56
C GLY A 97 1.51 -4.31 -30.64
N VAL A 98 1.69 -4.36 -29.33
CA VAL A 98 0.74 -3.82 -28.35
C VAL A 98 1.24 -2.46 -27.86
N SER A 99 0.37 -1.48 -27.78
CA SER A 99 0.75 -0.16 -27.26
C SER A 99 1.16 -0.27 -25.79
N VAL A 100 2.11 0.59 -25.35
CA VAL A 100 2.56 0.65 -23.97
C VAL A 100 1.36 0.92 -23.02
N THR A 101 0.43 1.72 -23.48
CA THR A 101 -0.81 2.05 -22.76
C THR A 101 -1.66 0.79 -22.52
N ASP A 102 -1.88 -0.02 -23.58
CA ASP A 102 -2.69 -1.24 -23.45
C ASP A 102 -2.01 -2.26 -22.52
N ALA A 103 -0.69 -2.41 -22.67
CA ALA A 103 0.09 -3.28 -21.79
C ALA A 103 0.01 -2.83 -20.32
N TYR A 104 0.07 -1.52 -20.07
CA TYR A 104 -0.09 -0.96 -18.74
C TYR A 104 -1.48 -1.24 -18.16
N PHE A 105 -2.54 -0.88 -18.88
CA PHE A 105 -3.92 -1.09 -18.40
C PHE A 105 -4.27 -2.56 -18.22
N ARG A 106 -3.80 -3.44 -19.09
CA ARG A 106 -3.93 -4.89 -18.91
C ARG A 106 -3.31 -5.36 -17.59
N ARG A 107 -2.11 -4.87 -17.26
CA ARG A 107 -1.45 -5.18 -16.00
C ARG A 107 -2.21 -4.66 -14.79
N ILE A 108 -2.72 -3.43 -14.86
CA ILE A 108 -3.53 -2.81 -13.79
C ILE A 108 -4.86 -3.56 -13.60
N LEU A 109 -5.52 -3.97 -14.68
CA LEU A 109 -6.75 -4.76 -14.62
C LEU A 109 -6.53 -6.12 -13.96
N TRP A 110 -5.42 -6.81 -14.27
CA TRP A 110 -5.07 -8.05 -13.58
C TRP A 110 -4.82 -7.81 -12.09
N LEU A 111 -4.11 -6.74 -11.74
CA LEU A 111 -3.87 -6.37 -10.35
C LEU A 111 -5.19 -6.10 -9.62
N PHE A 112 -6.12 -5.41 -10.26
CA PHE A 112 -7.46 -5.15 -9.75
C PHE A 112 -8.25 -6.45 -9.54
N LEU A 113 -8.25 -7.35 -10.53
CA LEU A 113 -8.93 -8.64 -10.45
C LEU A 113 -8.38 -9.49 -9.29
N PHE A 114 -7.06 -9.60 -9.18
CA PHE A 114 -6.44 -10.33 -8.07
C PHE A 114 -6.79 -9.69 -6.73
N GLY A 115 -6.83 -8.36 -6.62
CA GLY A 115 -7.25 -7.66 -5.41
C GLY A 115 -8.71 -7.98 -5.03
N ILE A 116 -9.62 -8.02 -5.99
CA ILE A 116 -11.02 -8.42 -5.75
C ILE A 116 -11.11 -9.88 -5.26
N ILE A 117 -10.40 -10.80 -5.91
CA ILE A 117 -10.35 -12.21 -5.48
C ILE A 117 -9.82 -12.30 -4.05
N HIS A 118 -8.75 -11.60 -3.74
CA HIS A 118 -8.12 -11.63 -2.44
C HIS A 118 -9.02 -11.05 -1.34
N CYS A 119 -9.69 -9.94 -1.63
CA CYS A 119 -10.60 -9.29 -0.68
C CYS A 119 -11.88 -10.10 -0.44
N TYR A 120 -12.54 -10.55 -1.50
CA TYR A 120 -13.90 -11.12 -1.40
C TYR A 120 -13.94 -12.65 -1.34
N ILE A 121 -12.95 -13.36 -1.92
CA ILE A 121 -12.89 -14.82 -1.91
C ILE A 121 -11.99 -15.30 -0.78
N LEU A 122 -10.80 -14.71 -0.62
CA LEU A 122 -9.88 -15.06 0.46
C LEU A 122 -10.16 -14.28 1.75
N LEU A 123 -11.12 -13.35 1.74
CA LEU A 123 -11.61 -12.57 2.90
C LEU A 123 -10.50 -11.85 3.68
N TRP A 124 -9.46 -11.40 2.98
CA TRP A 124 -8.36 -10.69 3.61
C TRP A 124 -8.67 -9.20 3.79
N HIS A 125 -8.82 -8.75 5.06
CA HIS A 125 -9.16 -7.36 5.40
C HIS A 125 -8.04 -6.35 5.06
N GLY A 126 -6.78 -6.78 5.06
CA GLY A 126 -5.61 -5.96 4.77
C GLY A 126 -5.30 -5.84 3.27
N GLU A 127 -6.31 -5.97 2.40
CA GLU A 127 -6.13 -5.96 0.95
C GLU A 127 -5.75 -4.59 0.42
N ILE A 128 -4.65 -4.52 -0.33
CA ILE A 128 -4.12 -3.29 -0.91
C ILE A 128 -4.04 -3.29 -2.45
N LEU A 129 -4.14 -4.48 -3.09
CA LEU A 129 -3.91 -4.62 -4.53
C LEU A 129 -4.95 -3.86 -5.35
N TYR A 130 -6.25 -4.00 -5.02
CA TYR A 130 -7.29 -3.27 -5.74
C TYR A 130 -7.17 -1.75 -5.55
N THR A 131 -6.77 -1.31 -4.35
CA THR A 131 -6.51 0.10 -4.07
C THR A 131 -5.35 0.63 -4.92
N TYR A 132 -4.23 -0.12 -4.98
CA TYR A 132 -3.12 0.22 -5.87
C TYR A 132 -3.53 0.21 -7.34
N ALA A 133 -4.40 -0.70 -7.76
CA ALA A 133 -4.90 -0.73 -9.12
C ALA A 133 -5.71 0.54 -9.45
N ILE A 134 -6.65 0.93 -8.60
CA ILE A 134 -7.45 2.15 -8.78
C ILE A 134 -6.54 3.39 -8.82
N VAL A 135 -5.67 3.53 -7.82
CA VAL A 135 -4.71 4.66 -7.77
C VAL A 135 -3.79 4.64 -9.00
N GLY A 136 -3.36 3.46 -9.46
CA GLY A 136 -2.56 3.30 -10.67
C GLY A 136 -3.26 3.80 -11.93
N MET A 137 -4.56 3.52 -12.09
CA MET A 137 -5.35 4.05 -13.22
C MET A 137 -5.32 5.58 -13.24
N PHE A 138 -5.54 6.23 -12.10
CA PHE A 138 -5.47 7.68 -11.98
C PHE A 138 -4.05 8.22 -12.17
N ALA A 139 -3.06 7.58 -11.55
CA ALA A 139 -1.66 8.00 -11.60
C ALA A 139 -1.10 8.00 -13.03
N PHE A 140 -1.62 7.15 -13.91
CA PHE A 140 -1.24 7.15 -15.32
C PHE A 140 -1.48 8.49 -16.01
N THR A 141 -2.53 9.22 -15.64
CA THR A 141 -2.86 10.53 -16.19
C THR A 141 -1.78 11.57 -15.86
N PHE A 142 -1.13 11.42 -14.72
CA PHE A 142 -0.11 12.36 -14.23
C PHE A 142 1.32 12.01 -14.68
N ARG A 143 1.54 10.92 -15.42
CA ARG A 143 2.87 10.41 -15.79
C ARG A 143 3.76 11.40 -16.56
N HIS A 144 3.14 12.37 -17.25
CA HIS A 144 3.84 13.41 -18.00
C HIS A 144 4.01 14.74 -17.24
N TRP A 145 3.54 14.79 -15.99
CA TRP A 145 3.68 16.00 -15.20
C TRP A 145 5.12 16.21 -14.76
N LYS A 146 5.51 17.49 -14.70
CA LYS A 146 6.84 17.85 -14.17
C LYS A 146 6.94 17.46 -12.69
N PRO A 147 8.10 16.96 -12.22
CA PRO A 147 8.29 16.52 -10.82
C PRO A 147 7.84 17.54 -9.80
N ARG A 148 8.07 18.83 -10.03
CA ARG A 148 7.66 19.92 -9.15
C ARG A 148 6.14 19.94 -8.91
N ARG A 149 5.33 19.71 -9.97
CA ARG A 149 3.86 19.68 -9.84
C ARG A 149 3.41 18.46 -9.06
N LEU A 150 4.03 17.31 -9.28
CA LEU A 150 3.74 16.08 -8.54
C LEU A 150 4.04 16.24 -7.06
N ILE A 151 5.18 16.86 -6.71
CA ILE A 151 5.55 17.13 -5.31
C ILE A 151 4.54 18.07 -4.65
N ILE A 152 4.14 19.15 -5.32
CA ILE A 152 3.13 20.07 -4.78
C ILE A 152 1.81 19.34 -4.53
N CYS A 153 1.33 18.55 -5.50
CA CYS A 153 0.11 17.75 -5.32
C CYS A 153 0.23 16.75 -4.17
N ALA A 154 1.38 16.08 -4.05
CA ALA A 154 1.63 15.15 -2.94
C ALA A 154 1.58 15.86 -1.58
N ILE A 155 2.21 17.03 -1.45
CA ILE A 155 2.17 17.83 -0.21
C ILE A 155 0.74 18.26 0.11
N VAL A 156 -0.02 18.76 -0.88
CA VAL A 156 -1.42 19.16 -0.68
C VAL A 156 -2.27 17.99 -0.21
N LEU A 157 -2.13 16.82 -0.84
CA LEU A 157 -2.86 15.60 -0.44
C LEU A 157 -2.48 15.14 0.96
N LEU A 158 -1.19 15.20 1.33
CA LEU A 158 -0.74 14.85 2.67
C LEU A 158 -1.29 15.81 3.72
N LEU A 159 -1.27 17.11 3.47
CA LEU A 159 -1.85 18.10 4.38
C LEU A 159 -3.36 17.90 4.53
N PHE A 160 -4.06 17.64 3.43
CA PHE A 160 -5.50 17.33 3.47
C PHE A 160 -5.78 16.07 4.27
N ALA A 161 -5.06 14.98 4.01
CA ALA A 161 -5.21 13.73 4.76
C ALA A 161 -4.91 13.91 6.25
N THR A 162 -3.87 14.67 6.59
CA THR A 162 -3.53 14.97 7.98
C THR A 162 -4.64 15.79 8.66
N ALA A 163 -5.13 16.83 8.01
CA ALA A 163 -6.22 17.64 8.52
C ALA A 163 -7.50 16.83 8.74
N TRP A 164 -7.80 15.91 7.81
CA TRP A 164 -8.92 14.99 7.94
C TRP A 164 -8.78 14.05 9.15
N ASN A 165 -7.62 13.40 9.30
CA ASN A 165 -7.35 12.52 10.44
C ASN A 165 -7.40 13.27 11.78
N VAL A 166 -6.86 14.49 11.84
CA VAL A 166 -6.95 15.33 13.03
C VAL A 166 -8.39 15.66 13.38
N ARG A 167 -9.20 16.01 12.39
CA ARG A 167 -10.64 16.26 12.60
C ARG A 167 -11.36 15.02 13.13
N ASP A 168 -11.10 13.85 12.54
CA ASP A 168 -11.74 12.60 12.96
C ASP A 168 -11.33 12.23 14.38
N TYR A 169 -10.06 12.40 14.74
CA TYR A 169 -9.59 12.21 16.12
C TYR A 169 -10.35 13.10 17.11
N PHE A 170 -10.58 14.38 16.81
CA PHE A 170 -11.35 15.25 17.69
C PHE A 170 -12.83 14.84 17.78
N ASN A 171 -13.42 14.39 16.69
CA ASN A 171 -14.79 13.89 16.67
C ASN A 171 -14.94 12.64 17.54
N GLU A 172 -14.04 11.67 17.42
CA GLU A 172 -14.02 10.45 18.21
C GLU A 172 -13.80 10.75 19.70
N LYS A 173 -12.86 11.64 20.01
CA LYS A 173 -12.59 12.07 21.38
C LYS A 173 -13.83 12.71 22.01
N ASN A 174 -14.48 13.63 21.31
CA ASN A 174 -15.71 14.28 21.80
C ASN A 174 -16.84 13.25 22.02
N ALA A 175 -17.00 12.29 21.11
CA ALA A 175 -17.98 11.21 21.26
C ALA A 175 -17.68 10.32 22.48
N PHE A 176 -16.41 9.99 22.70
CA PHE A 176 -15.97 9.22 23.87
C PHE A 176 -16.21 9.98 25.18
N ASP A 177 -15.85 11.26 25.24
CA ASP A 177 -16.05 12.10 26.43
C ASP A 177 -17.54 12.24 26.77
N LEU A 178 -18.40 12.40 25.76
CA LEU A 178 -19.85 12.45 25.92
C LEU A 178 -20.41 11.11 26.44
N ALA A 179 -19.96 9.99 25.88
CA ALA A 179 -20.38 8.66 26.31
C ALA A 179 -19.99 8.41 27.78
N ARG A 180 -18.77 8.78 28.16
CA ARG A 180 -18.26 8.67 29.52
C ARG A 180 -19.07 9.53 30.52
N ALA A 181 -19.35 10.77 30.16
CA ALA A 181 -20.17 11.67 30.99
C ALA A 181 -21.62 11.13 31.18
N THR A 182 -22.16 10.49 30.14
CA THR A 182 -23.49 9.87 30.20
C THR A 182 -23.51 8.65 31.09
N GLN A 183 -22.47 7.82 31.06
CA GLN A 183 -22.33 6.67 31.97
C GLN A 183 -22.18 7.11 33.41
N GLN A 184 -21.34 8.10 33.71
CA GLN A 184 -21.21 8.63 35.09
C GLN A 184 -22.51 9.19 35.65
N LYS A 185 -23.31 9.87 34.82
CA LYS A 185 -24.64 10.34 35.25
C LYS A 185 -25.59 9.20 35.56
N LYS A 186 -25.53 8.08 34.86
CA LYS A 186 -26.35 6.89 35.14
C LYS A 186 -25.94 6.17 36.43
N GLU A 187 -24.64 6.17 36.75
CA GLU A 187 -24.11 5.56 37.98
C GLU A 187 -24.40 6.39 39.25
N GLN A 188 -24.52 7.72 39.10
CA GLN A 188 -24.82 8.62 40.21
C GLN A 188 -26.31 8.66 40.62
N GLY A 189 -27.20 7.99 39.82
CA GLY A 189 -28.63 7.80 40.13
C GLY A 189 -29.43 9.09 40.45
N PRO A 190 -30.72 9.04 40.44
CA PRO A 190 -31.51 10.15 40.97
C PRO A 190 -31.38 10.27 42.47
#